data_44579786d53b73c797658e657ede583b
#
_entry.id   44579786d53b73c797658e657ede583b
#
_cell.length_a   1.000
_cell.length_b   1.000
_cell.length_c   1.000
_cell.angle_alpha   90.00
_cell.angle_beta   90.00
_cell.angle_gamma   90.00
#
_symmetry.space_group_name_H-M   'P 1'
#
loop_
_entity.id
_entity.type
_entity.pdbx_description
1 polymer ?
#
loop_
_entity_poly.entity_id
_entity_poly.type
_entity_poly.pdbx_seq_one_letter_code
_entity_poly.pdbx_strand_id
1 'polypeptide(L)'
;MNEVAVEADRLTKTYSQDGESFNAVDAVSFELPFRGVFGLLGPNGAGKTTTLEMLAGLRPADRGSVRVLGVDPFVDRQTMTRRLSIQPQKAALFQHQTVQELLGMWASFFPHSRAPADVIEELDLSASARTRVAHLSGGQLQRVLVGTAIISRPEILVLDEPSAGLDPNIRDDLWRVIRNEGERGTLVLLSTHSMEEAEELCESVIIMHEGRIVADGTPRDLIIENVPGGDVGFVIDPERFSQSRLRSDILEPELDYSVERLASGLSIFVETSDTDFFLKRLLASEAASSVRHITVGRVGLDHVFRTVTGKELLDD
;
A
#
# COMPACT_ATOMS: atom_id res chain seq x y z
N MET A 1 4.59 22.53 17.39
CA MET A 1 4.98 22.61 15.97
C MET A 1 5.16 21.17 15.54
N ASN A 2 4.39 20.71 14.57
CA ASN A 2 4.68 19.40 13.98
C ASN A 2 6.02 19.54 13.25
N GLU A 3 7.04 18.90 13.77
CA GLU A 3 8.34 18.87 13.10
C GLU A 3 8.20 17.99 11.85
N VAL A 4 8.56 18.54 10.68
CA VAL A 4 8.49 17.85 9.38
C VAL A 4 9.80 17.13 9.13
N ALA A 5 9.76 15.83 8.91
CA ALA A 5 10.93 15.01 8.59
C ALA A 5 11.21 14.95 7.09
N VAL A 6 10.16 14.92 6.27
CA VAL A 6 10.26 14.92 4.80
C VAL A 6 9.39 16.04 4.26
N GLU A 7 9.98 16.89 3.43
CA GLU A 7 9.32 17.99 2.72
C GLU A 7 9.63 17.84 1.22
N ALA A 8 8.60 17.69 0.41
CA ALA A 8 8.66 17.67 -1.04
C ALA A 8 7.89 18.88 -1.58
N ASP A 9 8.53 19.73 -2.36
CA ASP A 9 7.90 20.91 -2.98
C ASP A 9 8.01 20.83 -4.50
N ARG A 10 6.89 20.62 -5.17
CA ARG A 10 6.71 20.56 -6.64
C ARG A 10 7.76 19.69 -7.33
N LEU A 11 8.04 18.54 -6.75
CA LEU A 11 8.98 17.58 -7.31
C LEU A 11 8.55 17.15 -8.71
N THR A 12 9.46 17.25 -9.66
CA THR A 12 9.25 16.82 -11.04
C THR A 12 10.42 15.97 -11.51
N LYS A 13 10.09 14.84 -12.15
CA LYS A 13 11.07 13.98 -12.80
C LYS A 13 10.60 13.59 -14.18
N THR A 14 11.41 13.92 -15.19
CA THR A 14 11.13 13.65 -16.60
C THR A 14 12.04 12.54 -17.11
N TYR A 15 11.48 11.62 -17.88
CA TYR A 15 12.23 10.61 -18.63
C TYR A 15 11.95 10.77 -20.12
N SER A 16 12.87 10.26 -20.93
CA SER A 16 12.70 10.15 -22.38
C SER A 16 12.67 8.71 -22.79
N GLN A 17 11.66 8.29 -23.53
CA GLN A 17 11.51 6.98 -24.12
C GLN A 17 11.11 7.13 -25.58
N ASP A 18 11.81 6.47 -26.51
CA ASP A 18 11.55 6.49 -27.97
C ASP A 18 11.49 7.90 -28.59
N GLY A 19 12.20 8.87 -27.97
CA GLY A 19 12.23 10.26 -28.43
C GLY A 19 11.12 11.15 -27.87
N GLU A 20 10.17 10.60 -27.13
CA GLU A 20 9.14 11.33 -26.39
C GLU A 20 9.53 11.52 -24.93
N SER A 21 9.24 12.69 -24.37
CA SER A 21 9.48 13.00 -22.96
C SER A 21 8.20 12.92 -22.16
N PHE A 22 8.23 12.26 -21.02
CA PHE A 22 7.10 12.19 -20.10
C PHE A 22 7.55 12.48 -18.66
N ASN A 23 6.64 13.05 -17.87
CA ASN A 23 6.88 13.27 -16.44
C ASN A 23 6.44 12.03 -15.67
N ALA A 24 7.40 11.28 -15.13
CA ALA A 24 7.11 10.18 -14.20
C ALA A 24 6.66 10.71 -12.83
N VAL A 25 7.09 11.93 -12.47
CA VAL A 25 6.61 12.69 -11.30
C VAL A 25 6.40 14.11 -11.79
N ASP A 26 5.21 14.69 -11.54
CA ASP A 26 4.79 15.97 -12.07
C ASP A 26 4.28 16.90 -10.95
N ALA A 27 5.15 17.81 -10.51
CA ALA A 27 4.88 18.82 -9.49
C ALA A 27 4.29 18.28 -8.17
N VAL A 28 4.79 17.14 -7.68
CA VAL A 28 4.34 16.48 -6.47
C VAL A 28 4.83 17.24 -5.22
N SER A 29 3.90 17.57 -4.31
CA SER A 29 4.22 18.25 -3.03
C SER A 29 3.54 17.56 -1.86
N PHE A 30 4.28 17.26 -0.79
CA PHE A 30 3.77 16.72 0.45
C PHE A 30 4.76 16.88 1.59
N GLU A 31 4.28 16.70 2.81
CA GLU A 31 5.07 16.72 4.03
C GLU A 31 4.80 15.46 4.86
N LEU A 32 5.85 14.89 5.49
CA LEU A 32 5.70 13.77 6.41
C LEU A 32 6.32 14.10 7.77
N PRO A 33 5.71 13.68 8.89
CA PRO A 33 6.23 13.88 10.24
C PRO A 33 7.40 12.94 10.54
N PHE A 34 7.99 13.06 11.74
CA PHE A 34 9.18 12.29 12.15
C PHE A 34 8.95 10.81 12.45
N ARG A 35 7.73 10.33 12.53
CA ARG A 35 7.42 8.95 12.91
C ARG A 35 6.08 8.51 12.34
N GLY A 36 5.85 7.20 12.32
CA GLY A 36 4.64 6.56 11.83
C GLY A 36 4.86 5.85 10.50
N VAL A 37 3.83 5.23 9.98
CA VAL A 37 3.86 4.52 8.70
C VAL A 37 3.02 5.28 7.68
N PHE A 38 3.64 5.63 6.54
CA PHE A 38 3.01 6.40 5.47
C PHE A 38 3.12 5.65 4.15
N GLY A 39 2.05 5.72 3.34
CA GLY A 39 1.96 4.99 2.07
C GLY A 39 1.97 5.90 0.86
N LEU A 40 2.76 5.54 -0.17
CA LEU A 40 2.58 6.00 -1.55
C LEU A 40 1.79 4.92 -2.30
N LEU A 41 0.53 5.19 -2.58
CA LEU A 41 -0.40 4.24 -3.18
C LEU A 41 -0.65 4.57 -4.65
N GLY A 42 -0.81 3.57 -5.49
CA GLY A 42 -1.15 3.76 -6.90
C GLY A 42 -0.71 2.60 -7.79
N PRO A 43 -1.16 2.58 -9.06
CA PRO A 43 -0.82 1.52 -10.00
C PRO A 43 0.67 1.53 -10.38
N ASN A 44 1.08 0.49 -11.11
CA ASN A 44 2.40 0.43 -11.72
C ASN A 44 2.58 1.61 -12.69
N GLY A 45 3.73 2.27 -12.63
CA GLY A 45 3.99 3.48 -13.44
C GLY A 45 3.42 4.79 -12.90
N ALA A 46 2.74 4.81 -11.74
CA ALA A 46 2.20 6.04 -11.13
C ALA A 46 3.28 7.03 -10.63
N GLY A 47 4.56 6.63 -10.61
CA GLY A 47 5.67 7.48 -10.17
C GLY A 47 6.17 7.20 -8.74
N LYS A 48 5.61 6.18 -8.05
CA LYS A 48 5.93 5.83 -6.66
C LYS A 48 7.44 5.60 -6.44
N THR A 49 8.01 4.61 -7.12
CA THR A 49 9.45 4.27 -7.03
C THR A 49 10.34 5.48 -7.33
N THR A 50 10.02 6.25 -8.38
CA THR A 50 10.77 7.46 -8.73
C THR A 50 10.73 8.50 -7.60
N THR A 51 9.57 8.68 -6.96
CA THR A 51 9.43 9.56 -5.80
C THR A 51 10.26 9.07 -4.63
N LEU A 52 10.18 7.78 -4.29
CA LEU A 52 11.00 7.17 -3.23
C LEU A 52 12.51 7.31 -3.50
N GLU A 53 12.95 7.09 -4.75
CA GLU A 53 14.35 7.26 -5.13
C GLU A 53 14.84 8.72 -4.99
N MET A 54 13.99 9.71 -5.28
CA MET A 54 14.33 11.12 -5.05
C MET A 54 14.45 11.43 -3.56
N LEU A 55 13.53 10.94 -2.73
CA LEU A 55 13.58 11.09 -1.26
C LEU A 55 14.79 10.39 -0.64
N ALA A 56 15.19 9.25 -1.19
CA ALA A 56 16.38 8.52 -0.74
C ALA A 56 17.71 9.10 -1.27
N GLY A 57 17.66 10.17 -2.08
CA GLY A 57 18.85 10.78 -2.69
C GLY A 57 19.52 9.90 -3.75
N LEU A 58 18.82 8.88 -4.26
CA LEU A 58 19.32 8.01 -5.33
C LEU A 58 19.17 8.66 -6.71
N ARG A 59 18.23 9.58 -6.82
CA ARG A 59 17.88 10.28 -8.07
C ARG A 59 17.65 11.76 -7.83
N PRO A 60 18.27 12.66 -8.62
CA PRO A 60 17.98 14.08 -8.51
C PRO A 60 16.60 14.41 -9.13
N ALA A 61 15.88 15.33 -8.53
CA ALA A 61 14.74 15.96 -9.16
C ALA A 61 15.21 16.88 -10.33
N ASP A 62 14.40 16.98 -11.37
CA ASP A 62 14.66 17.92 -12.49
C ASP A 62 14.10 19.32 -12.16
N ARG A 63 13.03 19.38 -11.34
CA ARG A 63 12.45 20.63 -10.81
C ARG A 63 11.90 20.38 -9.41
N GLY A 64 11.68 21.48 -8.68
CA GLY A 64 11.23 21.43 -7.30
C GLY A 64 12.37 21.19 -6.33
N SER A 65 12.05 20.91 -5.08
CA SER A 65 13.04 20.63 -4.02
C SER A 65 12.55 19.53 -3.09
N VAL A 66 13.50 18.83 -2.48
CA VAL A 66 13.25 17.84 -1.44
C VAL A 66 14.17 18.09 -0.25
N ARG A 67 13.61 18.03 0.94
CA ARG A 67 14.36 18.04 2.20
C ARG A 67 13.98 16.80 3.01
N VAL A 68 14.98 16.12 3.49
CA VAL A 68 14.83 14.93 4.34
C VAL A 68 15.68 15.18 5.58
N LEU A 69 15.03 15.20 6.76
CA LEU A 69 15.70 15.58 8.01
C LEU A 69 16.44 16.93 7.91
N GLY A 70 15.86 17.88 7.17
CA GLY A 70 16.37 19.24 6.98
C GLY A 70 17.45 19.42 5.91
N VAL A 71 17.89 18.33 5.23
CA VAL A 71 18.95 18.40 4.21
C VAL A 71 18.44 17.88 2.85
N ASP A 72 19.07 18.31 1.77
CA ASP A 72 18.84 17.72 0.43
C ASP A 72 19.53 16.35 0.36
N PRO A 73 18.76 15.26 0.19
CA PRO A 73 19.30 13.91 0.28
C PRO A 73 20.23 13.55 -0.88
N PHE A 74 20.12 14.20 -2.03
CA PHE A 74 20.99 13.97 -3.17
C PHE A 74 22.34 14.69 -2.99
N VAL A 75 22.36 15.86 -2.36
CA VAL A 75 23.55 16.67 -2.10
C VAL A 75 24.33 16.14 -0.91
N ASP A 76 23.67 15.88 0.22
CA ASP A 76 24.31 15.37 1.44
C ASP A 76 24.06 13.88 1.65
N ARG A 77 24.58 13.08 0.73
CA ARG A 77 24.49 11.61 0.79
C ARG A 77 25.14 11.01 2.03
N GLN A 78 26.22 11.65 2.53
CA GLN A 78 26.93 11.11 3.69
C GLN A 78 26.06 11.14 4.95
N THR A 79 25.31 12.21 5.16
CA THR A 79 24.33 12.30 6.24
C THR A 79 23.20 11.31 6.03
N MET A 80 22.67 11.22 4.79
CA MET A 80 21.55 10.35 4.48
C MET A 80 21.85 8.88 4.67
N THR A 81 22.98 8.36 4.20
CA THR A 81 23.36 6.94 4.35
C THR A 81 23.45 6.46 5.80
N ARG A 82 23.53 7.34 6.76
CA ARG A 82 23.56 7.01 8.22
C ARG A 82 22.19 7.06 8.87
N ARG A 83 21.24 7.78 8.29
CA ARG A 83 19.94 8.10 8.90
C ARG A 83 18.76 7.53 8.13
N LEU A 84 18.94 7.21 6.85
CA LEU A 84 17.92 6.67 5.97
C LEU A 84 18.38 5.33 5.41
N SER A 85 17.49 4.34 5.48
CA SER A 85 17.67 3.06 4.78
C SER A 85 16.57 2.88 3.74
N ILE A 86 16.92 2.24 2.64
CA ILE A 86 15.98 1.90 1.57
C ILE A 86 16.05 0.39 1.26
N GLN A 87 14.89 -0.24 1.16
CA GLN A 87 14.71 -1.54 0.55
C GLN A 87 14.08 -1.29 -0.84
N PRO A 88 14.84 -1.46 -1.92
CA PRO A 88 14.32 -1.29 -3.27
C PRO A 88 13.49 -2.52 -3.69
N GLN A 89 12.57 -2.33 -4.63
CA GLN A 89 11.72 -3.41 -5.16
C GLN A 89 12.53 -4.63 -5.65
N LYS A 90 13.69 -4.39 -6.27
CA LYS A 90 14.63 -5.44 -6.71
C LYS A 90 16.02 -5.13 -6.19
N ALA A 91 16.60 -6.07 -5.47
CA ALA A 91 17.97 -5.97 -5.00
C ALA A 91 18.75 -7.26 -5.31
N ALA A 92 19.98 -7.09 -5.74
CA ALA A 92 20.91 -8.20 -5.89
C ALA A 92 21.64 -8.41 -4.57
N LEU A 93 21.27 -9.44 -3.83
CA LEU A 93 21.98 -9.85 -2.61
C LEU A 93 23.11 -10.82 -2.92
N PHE A 94 24.06 -10.94 -1.99
CA PHE A 94 25.19 -11.87 -2.10
C PHE A 94 24.72 -13.32 -1.97
N GLN A 95 24.52 -13.98 -3.11
CA GLN A 95 23.89 -15.30 -3.25
C GLN A 95 24.59 -16.43 -2.48
N HIS A 96 25.91 -16.31 -2.25
CA HIS A 96 26.71 -17.35 -1.60
C HIS A 96 26.77 -17.21 -0.07
N GLN A 97 26.35 -16.07 0.46
CA GLN A 97 26.30 -15.86 1.90
C GLN A 97 25.04 -16.50 2.51
N THR A 98 25.12 -16.93 3.74
CA THR A 98 23.96 -17.29 4.55
C THR A 98 23.24 -16.04 5.02
N VAL A 99 21.98 -16.16 5.46
CA VAL A 99 21.21 -15.05 6.04
C VAL A 99 21.97 -14.38 7.18
N GLN A 100 22.55 -15.19 8.08
CA GLN A 100 23.32 -14.69 9.23
C GLN A 100 24.59 -13.95 8.80
N GLU A 101 25.34 -14.46 7.83
CA GLU A 101 26.54 -13.81 7.30
C GLU A 101 26.19 -12.50 6.57
N LEU A 102 25.13 -12.49 5.78
CA LEU A 102 24.66 -11.30 5.07
C LEU A 102 24.27 -10.20 6.06
N LEU A 103 23.39 -10.49 7.03
CA LEU A 103 22.96 -9.51 8.02
C LEU A 103 24.12 -9.09 8.94
N GLY A 104 25.04 -10.00 9.29
CA GLY A 104 26.26 -9.66 10.02
C GLY A 104 27.16 -8.70 9.27
N MET A 105 27.33 -8.90 7.98
CA MET A 105 28.07 -7.97 7.11
C MET A 105 27.38 -6.61 7.06
N TRP A 106 26.06 -6.58 6.85
CA TRP A 106 25.30 -5.32 6.82
C TRP A 106 25.42 -4.56 8.15
N ALA A 107 25.26 -5.25 9.28
CA ALA A 107 25.42 -4.68 10.62
C ALA A 107 26.81 -4.01 10.79
N SER A 108 27.86 -4.59 10.22
CA SER A 108 29.22 -4.07 10.36
C SER A 108 29.46 -2.68 9.75
N PHE A 109 28.59 -2.25 8.83
CA PHE A 109 28.69 -0.92 8.25
C PHE A 109 28.14 0.19 9.17
N PHE A 110 27.38 -0.15 10.21
CA PHE A 110 26.68 0.80 11.06
C PHE A 110 27.11 0.65 12.53
N PRO A 111 27.66 1.71 13.18
CA PRO A 111 28.17 1.61 14.56
C PRO A 111 27.12 1.24 15.61
N HIS A 112 25.85 1.55 15.34
CA HIS A 112 24.72 1.34 16.26
C HIS A 112 23.69 0.37 15.70
N SER A 113 24.12 -0.55 14.83
CA SER A 113 23.24 -1.56 14.24
C SER A 113 22.55 -2.43 15.30
N ARG A 114 21.46 -3.06 14.90
CA ARG A 114 20.81 -4.13 15.67
C ARG A 114 21.68 -5.39 15.62
N ALA A 115 21.55 -6.25 16.64
CA ALA A 115 22.19 -7.55 16.57
C ALA A 115 21.52 -8.37 15.43
N PRO A 116 22.32 -9.01 14.53
CA PRO A 116 21.78 -9.83 13.45
C PRO A 116 20.82 -10.92 13.93
N ALA A 117 21.09 -11.52 15.09
CA ALA A 117 20.25 -12.56 15.68
C ALA A 117 18.83 -12.04 16.00
N ASP A 118 18.73 -10.83 16.56
CA ASP A 118 17.45 -10.22 16.93
C ASP A 118 16.61 -9.93 15.67
N VAL A 119 17.26 -9.45 14.59
CA VAL A 119 16.59 -9.18 13.30
C VAL A 119 16.13 -10.48 12.64
N ILE A 120 16.94 -11.54 12.70
CA ILE A 120 16.60 -12.88 12.19
C ILE A 120 15.37 -13.44 12.92
N GLU A 121 15.34 -13.29 14.25
CA GLU A 121 14.20 -13.74 15.06
C GLU A 121 12.93 -12.95 14.75
N GLU A 122 13.01 -11.64 14.72
CA GLU A 122 11.86 -10.75 14.44
C GLU A 122 11.23 -11.00 13.06
N LEU A 123 12.07 -11.33 12.07
CA LEU A 123 11.63 -11.66 10.71
C LEU A 123 11.23 -13.13 10.52
N ASP A 124 11.18 -13.92 11.59
CA ASP A 124 10.91 -15.37 11.54
C ASP A 124 11.81 -16.11 10.53
N LEU A 125 13.11 -15.81 10.57
CA LEU A 125 14.13 -16.40 9.72
C LEU A 125 15.08 -17.35 10.48
N SER A 126 14.80 -17.66 11.75
CA SER A 126 15.68 -18.46 12.63
C SER A 126 15.98 -19.84 12.04
N ALA A 127 14.98 -20.51 11.46
CA ALA A 127 15.16 -21.81 10.78
C ALA A 127 16.05 -21.72 9.53
N SER A 128 16.10 -20.54 8.90
CA SER A 128 16.83 -20.28 7.66
C SER A 128 18.13 -19.48 7.87
N ALA A 129 18.51 -19.20 9.12
CA ALA A 129 19.69 -18.36 9.44
C ALA A 129 20.99 -18.85 8.77
N ARG A 130 21.14 -20.15 8.61
CA ARG A 130 22.29 -20.80 7.97
C ARG A 130 22.06 -21.20 6.52
N THR A 131 20.89 -20.88 5.97
CA THR A 131 20.57 -21.11 4.54
C THR A 131 21.22 -20.03 3.69
N ARG A 132 21.79 -20.40 2.57
CA ARG A 132 22.35 -19.43 1.59
C ARG A 132 21.23 -18.65 0.93
N VAL A 133 21.46 -17.37 0.66
CA VAL A 133 20.52 -16.48 -0.02
C VAL A 133 19.99 -17.08 -1.32
N ALA A 134 20.84 -17.74 -2.11
CA ALA A 134 20.46 -18.41 -3.35
C ALA A 134 19.39 -19.51 -3.19
N HIS A 135 19.18 -20.03 -1.98
CA HIS A 135 18.27 -21.14 -1.70
C HIS A 135 17.04 -20.72 -0.89
N LEU A 136 16.84 -19.43 -0.68
CA LEU A 136 15.67 -18.90 0.01
C LEU A 136 14.43 -18.94 -0.90
N SER A 137 13.26 -19.14 -0.30
CA SER A 137 11.99 -18.87 -0.98
C SER A 137 11.83 -17.37 -1.25
N GLY A 138 10.92 -16.98 -2.14
CA GLY A 138 10.64 -15.56 -2.43
C GLY A 138 10.29 -14.77 -1.17
N GLY A 139 9.41 -15.33 -0.31
CA GLY A 139 9.02 -14.68 0.94
C GLY A 139 10.16 -14.59 1.96
N GLN A 140 11.04 -15.60 2.04
CA GLN A 140 12.23 -15.52 2.89
C GLN A 140 13.21 -14.45 2.37
N LEU A 141 13.41 -14.39 1.06
CA LEU A 141 14.25 -13.38 0.43
C LEU A 141 13.74 -11.97 0.70
N GLN A 142 12.43 -11.76 0.57
CA GLN A 142 11.81 -10.46 0.83
C GLN A 142 11.99 -10.03 2.29
N ARG A 143 11.79 -10.95 3.26
CA ARG A 143 12.06 -10.68 4.67
C ARG A 143 13.53 -10.37 4.93
N VAL A 144 14.47 -11.04 4.26
CA VAL A 144 15.90 -10.71 4.36
C VAL A 144 16.19 -9.32 3.80
N LEU A 145 15.56 -8.91 2.68
CA LEU A 145 15.70 -7.56 2.14
C LEU A 145 15.25 -6.49 3.13
N VAL A 146 14.09 -6.66 3.76
CA VAL A 146 13.64 -5.77 4.83
C VAL A 146 14.62 -5.80 6.01
N GLY A 147 15.14 -6.99 6.37
CA GLY A 147 16.15 -7.15 7.42
C GLY A 147 17.41 -6.32 7.17
N THR A 148 17.89 -6.25 5.91
CA THR A 148 19.05 -5.42 5.57
C THR A 148 18.78 -3.93 5.74
N ALA A 149 17.52 -3.49 5.62
CA ALA A 149 17.15 -2.10 5.79
C ALA A 149 16.95 -1.72 7.28
N ILE A 150 16.31 -2.57 8.09
CA ILE A 150 16.03 -2.27 9.50
C ILE A 150 17.24 -2.46 10.42
N ILE A 151 18.24 -3.22 10.00
CA ILE A 151 19.40 -3.55 10.84
C ILE A 151 20.22 -2.33 11.23
N SER A 152 20.24 -1.30 10.38
CA SER A 152 20.96 -0.04 10.62
C SER A 152 20.33 0.85 11.68
N ARG A 153 19.11 0.59 12.16
CA ARG A 153 18.28 1.46 13.00
C ARG A 153 18.09 2.83 12.36
N PRO A 154 17.51 2.91 11.19
CA PRO A 154 17.36 4.18 10.50
C PRO A 154 16.34 5.09 11.19
N GLU A 155 16.49 6.40 11.03
CA GLU A 155 15.45 7.37 11.39
C GLU A 155 14.32 7.37 10.36
N ILE A 156 14.67 7.10 9.08
CA ILE A 156 13.72 6.96 7.98
C ILE A 156 13.96 5.63 7.26
N LEU A 157 12.92 4.83 7.16
CA LEU A 157 12.90 3.56 6.45
C LEU A 157 12.02 3.69 5.20
N VAL A 158 12.62 3.52 4.03
CA VAL A 158 11.92 3.53 2.74
C VAL A 158 11.79 2.10 2.25
N LEU A 159 10.56 1.66 1.96
CA LEU A 159 10.25 0.31 1.48
C LEU A 159 9.50 0.40 0.15
N ASP A 160 10.09 -0.15 -0.91
CA ASP A 160 9.45 -0.16 -2.23
C ASP A 160 8.79 -1.51 -2.48
N GLU A 161 7.45 -1.55 -2.41
CA GLU A 161 6.59 -2.73 -2.53
C GLU A 161 7.04 -3.91 -1.63
N PRO A 162 7.10 -3.71 -0.28
CA PRO A 162 7.72 -4.68 0.62
C PRO A 162 7.00 -6.03 0.69
N SER A 163 5.71 -6.09 0.42
CA SER A 163 4.90 -7.32 0.52
C SER A 163 4.44 -7.88 -0.82
N ALA A 164 4.90 -7.31 -1.95
CA ALA A 164 4.49 -7.76 -3.27
C ALA A 164 4.80 -9.24 -3.51
N GLY A 165 3.78 -10.00 -3.95
CA GLY A 165 3.93 -11.43 -4.27
C GLY A 165 4.12 -12.35 -3.06
N LEU A 166 3.87 -11.89 -1.84
CA LEU A 166 3.90 -12.74 -0.65
C LEU A 166 2.56 -13.45 -0.41
N ASP A 167 2.65 -14.67 0.12
CA ASP A 167 1.48 -15.36 0.66
C ASP A 167 0.88 -14.59 1.85
N PRO A 168 -0.45 -14.63 2.09
CA PRO A 168 -1.11 -13.84 3.13
C PRO A 168 -0.48 -13.96 4.52
N ASN A 169 -0.17 -15.17 4.97
CA ASN A 169 0.43 -15.37 6.30
C ASN A 169 1.82 -14.72 6.44
N ILE A 170 2.64 -14.83 5.38
CA ILE A 170 3.99 -14.23 5.36
C ILE A 170 3.89 -12.70 5.29
N ARG A 171 2.90 -12.19 4.58
CA ARG A 171 2.58 -10.78 4.47
C ARG A 171 2.22 -10.17 5.82
N ASP A 172 1.32 -10.81 6.56
CA ASP A 172 0.88 -10.35 7.89
C ASP A 172 2.05 -10.29 8.90
N ASP A 173 2.95 -11.27 8.86
CA ASP A 173 4.17 -11.26 9.68
C ASP A 173 5.09 -10.10 9.32
N LEU A 174 5.27 -9.81 8.02
CA LEU A 174 6.06 -8.67 7.57
C LEU A 174 5.40 -7.34 7.96
N TRP A 175 4.09 -7.22 7.84
CA TRP A 175 3.34 -6.03 8.25
C TRP A 175 3.50 -5.73 9.74
N ARG A 176 3.50 -6.76 10.58
CA ARG A 176 3.79 -6.61 12.01
C ARG A 176 5.19 -6.01 12.24
N VAL A 177 6.21 -6.45 11.50
CA VAL A 177 7.56 -5.89 11.61
C VAL A 177 7.59 -4.42 11.18
N ILE A 178 6.93 -4.07 10.07
CA ILE A 178 6.84 -2.69 9.57
C ILE A 178 6.14 -1.79 10.59
N ARG A 179 5.01 -2.24 11.15
CA ARG A 179 4.28 -1.50 12.18
C ARG A 179 5.14 -1.26 13.43
N ASN A 180 5.85 -2.29 13.89
CA ASN A 180 6.76 -2.19 15.03
C ASN A 180 7.88 -1.16 14.79
N GLU A 181 8.41 -1.03 13.57
CA GLU A 181 9.40 0.00 13.27
C GLU A 181 8.80 1.42 13.41
N GLY A 182 7.57 1.64 12.92
CA GLY A 182 6.85 2.91 13.14
C GLY A 182 6.62 3.22 14.61
N GLU A 183 6.19 2.21 15.41
CA GLU A 183 5.98 2.33 16.87
C GLU A 183 7.28 2.62 17.63
N ARG A 184 8.42 2.13 17.15
CA ARG A 184 9.75 2.42 17.71
C ARG A 184 10.22 3.85 17.42
N GLY A 185 9.47 4.61 16.61
CA GLY A 185 9.78 6.00 16.30
C GLY A 185 10.48 6.21 14.96
N THR A 186 10.62 5.17 14.14
CA THR A 186 11.09 5.30 12.76
C THR A 186 9.97 5.90 11.89
N LEU A 187 10.29 6.84 11.03
CA LEU A 187 9.41 7.20 9.92
C LEU A 187 9.52 6.11 8.85
N VAL A 188 8.47 5.35 8.64
CA VAL A 188 8.38 4.36 7.56
C VAL A 188 7.60 4.95 6.40
N LEU A 189 8.20 4.98 5.22
CA LEU A 189 7.54 5.34 3.98
C LEU A 189 7.57 4.14 3.04
N LEU A 190 6.39 3.59 2.73
CA LEU A 190 6.29 2.46 1.82
C LEU A 190 5.55 2.84 0.53
N SER A 191 5.93 2.23 -0.59
CA SER A 191 5.09 2.21 -1.78
C SER A 191 4.31 0.92 -1.84
N THR A 192 3.09 1.00 -2.34
CA THR A 192 2.27 -0.18 -2.60
C THR A 192 1.22 0.07 -3.67
N HIS A 193 0.80 -0.99 -4.33
CA HIS A 193 -0.43 -1.02 -5.13
C HIS A 193 -1.56 -1.76 -4.40
N SER A 194 -1.28 -2.38 -3.25
CA SER A 194 -2.27 -3.07 -2.41
C SER A 194 -3.00 -2.09 -1.51
N MET A 195 -4.32 -1.94 -1.74
CA MET A 195 -5.19 -1.14 -0.90
C MET A 195 -5.27 -1.68 0.52
N GLU A 196 -5.33 -3.01 0.66
CA GLU A 196 -5.36 -3.69 1.95
C GLU A 196 -4.09 -3.39 2.77
N GLU A 197 -2.89 -3.40 2.15
CA GLU A 197 -1.65 -3.04 2.82
C GLU A 197 -1.68 -1.59 3.32
N ALA A 198 -2.15 -0.68 2.48
CA ALA A 198 -2.26 0.73 2.84
C ALA A 198 -3.26 0.97 3.99
N GLU A 199 -4.42 0.31 3.97
CA GLU A 199 -5.43 0.41 5.03
C GLU A 199 -4.97 -0.17 6.36
N GLU A 200 -4.22 -1.28 6.32
CA GLU A 200 -3.78 -1.99 7.54
C GLU A 200 -2.53 -1.37 8.17
N LEU A 201 -1.64 -0.78 7.39
CA LEU A 201 -0.35 -0.31 7.88
C LEU A 201 -0.26 1.20 8.04
N CYS A 202 -0.87 1.97 7.12
CA CYS A 202 -0.54 3.38 7.00
C CYS A 202 -1.44 4.26 7.86
N GLU A 203 -0.83 5.17 8.61
CA GLU A 203 -1.54 6.25 9.32
C GLU A 203 -2.11 7.27 8.33
N SER A 204 -1.39 7.50 7.22
CA SER A 204 -1.85 8.33 6.11
C SER A 204 -1.27 7.81 4.80
N VAL A 205 -1.99 8.05 3.72
CA VAL A 205 -1.61 7.64 2.38
C VAL A 205 -1.66 8.81 1.40
N ILE A 206 -0.76 8.77 0.43
CA ILE A 206 -0.71 9.66 -0.72
C ILE A 206 -1.04 8.82 -1.94
N ILE A 207 -2.17 9.07 -2.58
CA ILE A 207 -2.59 8.34 -3.77
C ILE A 207 -2.02 9.03 -4.99
N MET A 208 -1.22 8.29 -5.77
CA MET A 208 -0.58 8.77 -6.98
C MET A 208 -1.21 8.14 -8.23
N HIS A 209 -1.42 8.96 -9.25
CA HIS A 209 -1.85 8.54 -10.57
C HIS A 209 -1.19 9.40 -11.64
N GLU A 210 -0.62 8.78 -12.68
CA GLU A 210 0.04 9.46 -13.82
C GLU A 210 1.05 10.55 -13.37
N GLY A 211 1.86 10.22 -12.34
CA GLY A 211 2.90 11.11 -11.79
C GLY A 211 2.42 12.21 -10.87
N ARG A 212 1.14 12.28 -10.54
CA ARG A 212 0.53 13.33 -9.71
C ARG A 212 -0.10 12.76 -8.46
N ILE A 213 -0.21 13.58 -7.42
CA ILE A 213 -1.05 13.27 -6.26
C ILE A 213 -2.49 13.57 -6.64
N VAL A 214 -3.37 12.58 -6.44
CA VAL A 214 -4.82 12.71 -6.71
C VAL A 214 -5.64 12.74 -5.43
N ALA A 215 -5.12 12.20 -4.33
CA ALA A 215 -5.70 12.33 -2.99
C ALA A 215 -4.60 12.09 -1.93
N ASP A 216 -4.75 12.68 -0.75
CA ASP A 216 -3.91 12.43 0.42
C ASP A 216 -4.72 12.58 1.70
N GLY A 217 -4.44 11.74 2.69
CA GLY A 217 -5.14 11.73 3.98
C GLY A 217 -5.07 10.39 4.68
N THR A 218 -5.75 10.26 5.82
CA THR A 218 -5.89 8.95 6.46
C THR A 218 -6.77 8.04 5.60
N PRO A 219 -6.53 6.71 5.56
CA PRO A 219 -7.38 5.79 4.82
C PRO A 219 -8.88 5.97 5.15
N ARG A 220 -9.18 6.16 6.43
CA ARG A 220 -10.54 6.35 6.91
C ARG A 220 -11.19 7.64 6.37
N ASP A 221 -10.48 8.77 6.44
CA ASP A 221 -11.03 10.05 5.99
C ASP A 221 -11.24 10.04 4.48
N LEU A 222 -10.27 9.50 3.72
CA LEU A 222 -10.39 9.35 2.27
C LEU A 222 -11.61 8.51 1.87
N ILE A 223 -11.88 7.41 2.58
CA ILE A 223 -13.06 6.57 2.33
C ILE A 223 -14.34 7.37 2.63
N ILE A 224 -14.43 8.03 3.77
CA ILE A 224 -15.63 8.80 4.17
C ILE A 224 -15.92 9.94 3.19
N GLU A 225 -14.87 10.65 2.73
CA GLU A 225 -15.02 11.82 1.87
C GLU A 225 -15.34 11.47 0.41
N ASN A 226 -14.82 10.35 -0.09
CA ASN A 226 -14.88 10.03 -1.52
C ASN A 226 -15.90 8.94 -1.86
N VAL A 227 -16.34 8.14 -0.89
CA VAL A 227 -17.25 7.02 -1.13
C VAL A 227 -18.47 7.11 -0.22
N PRO A 228 -19.54 7.79 -0.66
CA PRO A 228 -20.74 8.02 0.17
C PRO A 228 -21.64 6.77 0.29
N GLY A 229 -21.14 5.57 0.12
CA GLY A 229 -21.97 4.36 0.13
C GLY A 229 -21.16 3.09 0.21
N GLY A 230 -21.69 2.01 -0.36
CA GLY A 230 -21.00 0.71 -0.39
C GLY A 230 -21.76 -0.32 -1.22
N ASP A 231 -21.17 -1.50 -1.29
CA ASP A 231 -21.73 -2.63 -2.02
C ASP A 231 -22.57 -3.51 -1.10
N VAL A 232 -23.75 -3.90 -1.54
CA VAL A 232 -24.58 -4.89 -0.87
C VAL A 232 -24.76 -6.08 -1.81
N GLY A 233 -24.18 -7.22 -1.43
CA GLY A 233 -24.39 -8.49 -2.09
C GLY A 233 -25.47 -9.31 -1.36
N PHE A 234 -26.35 -9.98 -2.10
CA PHE A 234 -27.28 -10.94 -1.52
C PHE A 234 -27.74 -11.97 -2.53
N VAL A 235 -28.16 -13.14 -2.02
CA VAL A 235 -28.69 -14.22 -2.86
C VAL A 235 -30.19 -14.33 -2.65
N ILE A 236 -30.96 -14.39 -3.74
CA ILE A 236 -32.41 -14.62 -3.71
C ILE A 236 -32.75 -15.98 -4.32
N ASP A 237 -33.70 -16.67 -3.68
CA ASP A 237 -34.32 -17.88 -4.21
C ASP A 237 -35.29 -17.50 -5.33
N PRO A 238 -35.01 -17.82 -6.61
CA PRO A 238 -35.84 -17.41 -7.74
C PRO A 238 -37.20 -18.13 -7.78
N GLU A 239 -37.38 -19.24 -7.04
CA GLU A 239 -38.67 -19.91 -6.93
C GLU A 239 -39.66 -19.20 -6.02
N ARG A 240 -39.12 -18.42 -5.08
CA ARG A 240 -39.89 -17.66 -4.10
C ARG A 240 -40.12 -16.21 -4.47
N PHE A 241 -39.20 -15.62 -5.26
CA PHE A 241 -39.30 -14.23 -5.64
C PHE A 241 -38.84 -13.99 -7.08
N SER A 242 -39.72 -13.44 -7.92
CA SER A 242 -39.43 -13.24 -9.34
C SER A 242 -38.49 -12.04 -9.61
N GLN A 243 -37.66 -12.18 -10.63
CA GLN A 243 -36.72 -11.14 -11.05
C GLN A 243 -37.43 -9.80 -11.43
N SER A 244 -38.67 -9.87 -11.96
CA SER A 244 -39.48 -8.69 -12.29
C SER A 244 -39.91 -7.90 -11.05
N ARG A 245 -40.28 -8.59 -9.97
CA ARG A 245 -40.63 -7.95 -8.69
C ARG A 245 -39.41 -7.36 -7.99
N LEU A 246 -38.25 -7.98 -8.15
CA LEU A 246 -36.99 -7.47 -7.62
C LEU A 246 -36.68 -6.07 -8.18
N ARG A 247 -36.86 -5.90 -9.48
CA ARG A 247 -36.65 -4.62 -10.17
C ARG A 247 -37.65 -3.54 -9.77
N SER A 248 -38.90 -3.92 -9.44
CA SER A 248 -39.92 -2.93 -9.07
C SER A 248 -39.87 -2.53 -7.61
N ASP A 249 -39.50 -3.45 -6.71
CA ASP A 249 -39.72 -3.29 -5.27
C ASP A 249 -38.43 -2.93 -4.52
N ILE A 250 -37.26 -3.28 -5.07
CA ILE A 250 -35.96 -3.16 -4.38
C ILE A 250 -34.93 -2.38 -5.20
N LEU A 251 -34.81 -2.70 -6.50
CA LEU A 251 -33.81 -2.09 -7.37
C LEU A 251 -34.42 -0.87 -8.06
N GLU A 252 -34.10 0.31 -7.59
CA GLU A 252 -34.49 1.55 -8.27
C GLU A 252 -33.77 1.65 -9.62
N PRO A 253 -34.37 2.30 -10.63
CA PRO A 253 -33.74 2.45 -11.94
C PRO A 253 -32.40 3.17 -11.94
N GLU A 254 -32.11 3.92 -10.87
CA GLU A 254 -30.89 4.73 -10.69
C GLU A 254 -29.78 3.97 -9.96
N LEU A 255 -30.07 2.78 -9.40
CA LEU A 255 -29.06 1.95 -8.73
C LEU A 255 -28.25 1.19 -9.74
N ASP A 256 -26.94 1.23 -9.62
CA ASP A 256 -26.04 0.32 -10.35
C ASP A 256 -26.05 -1.04 -9.70
N TYR A 257 -26.40 -2.08 -10.47
CA TYR A 257 -26.48 -3.44 -9.96
C TYR A 257 -26.13 -4.47 -11.01
N SER A 258 -25.55 -5.56 -10.56
CA SER A 258 -25.32 -6.76 -11.37
C SER A 258 -26.11 -7.96 -10.83
N VAL A 259 -26.50 -8.87 -11.72
CA VAL A 259 -27.23 -10.09 -11.37
C VAL A 259 -26.53 -11.27 -12.01
N GLU A 260 -26.10 -12.22 -11.20
CA GLU A 260 -25.47 -13.46 -11.63
C GLU A 260 -26.33 -14.65 -11.21
N ARG A 261 -26.47 -15.65 -12.11
CA ARG A 261 -27.20 -16.87 -11.81
C ARG A 261 -26.28 -17.94 -11.26
N LEU A 262 -26.48 -18.29 -10.00
CA LEU A 262 -25.78 -19.37 -9.31
C LEU A 262 -26.66 -20.62 -9.22
N ALA A 263 -26.05 -21.76 -8.89
CA ALA A 263 -26.78 -22.99 -8.58
C ALA A 263 -27.71 -22.85 -7.36
N SER A 264 -27.38 -21.95 -6.44
CA SER A 264 -28.12 -21.67 -5.20
C SER A 264 -29.17 -20.56 -5.32
N GLY A 265 -29.29 -19.90 -6.48
CA GLY A 265 -30.22 -18.78 -6.68
C GLY A 265 -29.67 -17.67 -7.57
N LEU A 266 -30.24 -16.46 -7.45
CA LEU A 266 -29.74 -15.26 -8.11
C LEU A 266 -28.87 -14.49 -7.11
N SER A 267 -27.60 -14.33 -7.43
CA SER A 267 -26.68 -13.43 -6.71
C SER A 267 -26.81 -12.03 -7.27
N ILE A 268 -27.02 -11.07 -6.40
CA ILE A 268 -27.27 -9.67 -6.75
C ILE A 268 -26.26 -8.83 -6.00
N PHE A 269 -25.57 -7.96 -6.71
CA PHE A 269 -24.68 -6.97 -6.16
C PHE A 269 -25.24 -5.59 -6.52
N VAL A 270 -25.39 -4.73 -5.52
CA VAL A 270 -25.95 -3.40 -5.63
C VAL A 270 -24.94 -2.41 -5.10
N GLU A 271 -24.56 -1.44 -5.92
CA GLU A 271 -23.83 -0.24 -5.50
C GLU A 271 -24.83 0.80 -5.01
N THR A 272 -24.71 1.27 -3.76
CA THR A 272 -25.65 2.24 -3.19
C THR A 272 -24.93 3.34 -2.42
N SER A 273 -25.44 4.55 -2.51
CA SER A 273 -24.94 5.71 -1.77
C SER A 273 -25.30 5.68 -0.27
N ASP A 274 -26.26 4.83 0.14
CA ASP A 274 -26.68 4.66 1.54
C ASP A 274 -27.00 3.19 1.81
N THR A 275 -25.96 2.48 2.24
CA THR A 275 -26.02 1.04 2.54
C THR A 275 -27.04 0.72 3.64
N ASP A 276 -27.13 1.57 4.67
CA ASP A 276 -28.06 1.37 5.79
C ASP A 276 -29.52 1.53 5.34
N PHE A 277 -29.80 2.54 4.54
CA PHE A 277 -31.12 2.75 3.96
C PHE A 277 -31.51 1.59 3.04
N PHE A 278 -30.62 1.18 2.17
CA PHE A 278 -30.84 0.05 1.26
C PHE A 278 -31.11 -1.24 2.02
N LEU A 279 -30.32 -1.58 3.04
CA LEU A 279 -30.50 -2.77 3.87
C LEU A 279 -31.84 -2.74 4.63
N LYS A 280 -32.21 -1.61 5.24
CA LYS A 280 -33.52 -1.45 5.91
C LYS A 280 -34.67 -1.69 4.94
N ARG A 281 -34.58 -1.15 3.74
CA ARG A 281 -35.58 -1.32 2.69
C ARG A 281 -35.64 -2.77 2.20
N LEU A 282 -34.49 -3.42 1.93
CA LEU A 282 -34.39 -4.82 1.55
C LEU A 282 -35.05 -5.74 2.59
N LEU A 283 -34.72 -5.53 3.87
CA LEU A 283 -35.25 -6.35 4.98
C LEU A 283 -36.71 -6.07 5.31
N ALA A 284 -37.22 -4.89 4.94
CA ALA A 284 -38.65 -4.55 5.09
C ALA A 284 -39.50 -4.99 3.89
N SER A 285 -38.90 -5.43 2.79
CA SER A 285 -39.59 -5.84 1.56
C SER A 285 -40.18 -7.26 1.63
N GLU A 286 -41.08 -7.57 0.73
CA GLU A 286 -41.60 -8.96 0.57
C GLU A 286 -40.49 -9.98 0.21
N ALA A 287 -39.38 -9.49 -0.37
CA ALA A 287 -38.24 -10.32 -0.71
C ALA A 287 -37.43 -10.80 0.52
N ALA A 288 -37.56 -10.16 1.66
CA ALA A 288 -36.77 -10.48 2.86
C ALA A 288 -36.76 -11.95 3.23
N SER A 289 -37.93 -12.63 3.10
CA SER A 289 -38.05 -14.07 3.37
C SER A 289 -37.32 -14.98 2.38
N SER A 290 -36.95 -14.44 1.22
CA SER A 290 -36.25 -15.14 0.13
C SER A 290 -34.79 -14.79 0.04
N VAL A 291 -34.36 -13.74 0.77
CA VAL A 291 -32.96 -13.27 0.81
C VAL A 291 -32.12 -14.19 1.68
N ARG A 292 -30.97 -14.56 1.16
CA ARG A 292 -29.94 -15.35 1.84
C ARG A 292 -28.57 -14.73 1.61
N HIS A 293 -27.63 -15.02 2.51
CA HIS A 293 -26.22 -14.61 2.36
C HIS A 293 -26.04 -13.12 2.06
N ILE A 294 -26.63 -12.26 2.92
CA ILE A 294 -26.35 -10.83 2.80
C ILE A 294 -24.87 -10.57 3.13
N THR A 295 -24.16 -9.97 2.19
CA THR A 295 -22.82 -9.46 2.37
C THR A 295 -22.84 -7.96 2.19
N VAL A 296 -22.23 -7.23 3.10
CA VAL A 296 -21.98 -5.79 2.93
C VAL A 296 -20.52 -5.69 2.55
N GLY A 297 -20.27 -5.22 1.34
CA GLY A 297 -18.90 -4.98 0.87
C GLY A 297 -18.26 -3.92 1.76
N ARG A 298 -17.05 -4.19 2.20
CA ARG A 298 -16.24 -3.19 2.88
C ARG A 298 -15.79 -2.17 1.84
N VAL A 299 -16.27 -0.95 1.95
CA VAL A 299 -15.76 0.15 1.15
C VAL A 299 -14.34 0.42 1.59
N GLY A 300 -13.43 0.43 0.65
CA GLY A 300 -12.01 0.58 0.89
C GLY A 300 -11.36 1.65 -0.02
N LEU A 301 -10.04 1.75 0.07
CA LEU A 301 -9.26 2.67 -0.76
C LEU A 301 -9.33 2.36 -2.26
N ASP A 302 -9.70 1.13 -2.65
CA ASP A 302 -9.97 0.74 -4.03
C ASP A 302 -11.13 1.55 -4.64
N HIS A 303 -12.21 1.75 -3.87
CA HIS A 303 -13.33 2.59 -4.24
C HIS A 303 -12.91 4.06 -4.33
N VAL A 304 -12.11 4.55 -3.37
CA VAL A 304 -11.54 5.90 -3.42
C VAL A 304 -10.75 6.10 -4.70
N PHE A 305 -9.84 5.18 -5.01
CA PHE A 305 -9.02 5.26 -6.21
C PHE A 305 -9.88 5.32 -7.48
N ARG A 306 -10.87 4.45 -7.61
CA ARG A 306 -11.83 4.45 -8.73
C ARG A 306 -12.59 5.77 -8.83
N THR A 307 -13.04 6.32 -7.71
CA THR A 307 -13.80 7.58 -7.70
C THR A 307 -12.95 8.77 -8.15
N VAL A 308 -11.71 8.89 -7.65
CA VAL A 308 -10.85 10.06 -7.93
C VAL A 308 -10.15 9.98 -9.30
N THR A 309 -9.97 8.77 -9.87
CA THR A 309 -9.27 8.58 -11.14
C THR A 309 -10.19 8.19 -12.30
N GLY A 310 -11.40 7.70 -12.01
CA GLY A 310 -12.30 7.09 -13.00
C GLY A 310 -11.79 5.76 -13.58
N LYS A 311 -10.77 5.15 -12.97
CA LYS A 311 -10.12 3.90 -13.44
C LYS A 311 -10.10 2.87 -12.31
N GLU A 312 -10.19 1.59 -12.67
CA GLU A 312 -9.91 0.49 -11.73
C GLU A 312 -8.40 0.28 -11.59
N LEU A 313 -7.96 -0.11 -10.39
CA LEU A 313 -6.62 -0.69 -10.22
C LEU A 313 -6.66 -2.09 -10.82
N LEU A 314 -6.14 -2.24 -12.03
CA LEU A 314 -5.92 -3.55 -12.62
C LEU A 314 -4.63 -4.11 -12.01
N ASP A 315 -4.71 -5.24 -11.33
CA ASP A 315 -3.57 -6.09 -11.02
C ASP A 315 -3.10 -6.72 -12.34
N ASP A 316 -1.92 -6.30 -12.84
CA ASP A 316 -1.25 -6.93 -13.98
C ASP A 316 -0.44 -8.17 -13.53
#